data_f2c844a783f7037bba1e95cc0304793b
#
_entry.id   f2c844a783f7037bba1e95cc0304793b
#
_cell.length_a   1.000
_cell.length_b   1.000
_cell.length_c   1.000
_cell.angle_alpha   90.00
_cell.angle_beta   90.00
_cell.angle_gamma   90.00
#
_symmetry.space_group_name_H-M   'P 1'
#
loop_
_entity.id
_entity.type
_entity.pdbx_description
1 polymer ?
#
loop_
_entity_poly.entity_id
_entity_poly.type
_entity_poly.pdbx_seq_one_letter_code
_entity_poly.pdbx_strand_id
1 'polypeptide(L)'
;MAEDESKDGASLEALVERLNGSRRRGRQEAAHEIAVLAKADPQSLVTYADDLVDALDRPEAQTRWEMLDALTSVTSVDASVVAAGFDGAEASLFDDGSAIVRLAAFKFLSCYGATSERASDAVWPLLDEAVQCYHGDPEYHDMLVSMLEFARGSLSEKSRDALAARVAFDAESGRGYIKAYSTEIAAAVSAAREQ
;
A
#
# COMPACT_ATOMS: atom_id res chain seq x y z
N MET A 1 -20.71 -22.13 -36.96
CA MET A 1 -19.56 -22.54 -36.16
C MET A 1 -18.65 -21.33 -36.06
N ALA A 2 -18.78 -20.56 -34.98
CA ALA A 2 -17.86 -19.50 -34.65
C ALA A 2 -16.95 -20.08 -33.56
N GLU A 3 -15.69 -20.24 -33.88
CA GLU A 3 -14.64 -20.61 -32.93
C GLU A 3 -14.46 -19.41 -32.02
N ASP A 4 -14.81 -19.63 -30.76
CA ASP A 4 -14.49 -18.74 -29.66
C ASP A 4 -12.96 -18.77 -29.48
N GLU A 5 -12.27 -17.78 -30.04
CA GLU A 5 -10.88 -17.51 -29.69
C GLU A 5 -10.87 -17.00 -28.24
N SER A 6 -10.87 -17.94 -27.27
CA SER A 6 -10.52 -17.65 -25.90
C SER A 6 -9.08 -17.12 -25.94
N LYS A 7 -8.91 -15.80 -25.70
CA LYS A 7 -7.62 -15.22 -25.33
C LYS A 7 -7.14 -15.99 -24.12
N ASP A 8 -6.16 -16.85 -24.33
CA ASP A 8 -5.44 -17.60 -23.30
C ASP A 8 -4.69 -16.59 -22.41
N GLY A 9 -5.38 -16.04 -21.42
CA GLY A 9 -4.72 -15.43 -20.27
C GLY A 9 -4.00 -16.55 -19.54
N ALA A 10 -2.72 -16.38 -19.22
CA ALA A 10 -2.00 -17.35 -18.38
C ALA A 10 -2.80 -17.59 -17.10
N SER A 11 -2.88 -18.86 -16.63
CA SER A 11 -3.54 -19.15 -15.36
C SER A 11 -2.81 -18.44 -14.22
N LEU A 12 -3.51 -18.15 -13.13
CA LEU A 12 -2.89 -17.47 -11.97
C LEU A 12 -1.70 -18.27 -11.43
N GLU A 13 -1.81 -19.62 -11.41
CA GLU A 13 -0.69 -20.48 -11.02
C GLU A 13 0.54 -20.30 -11.92
N ALA A 14 0.32 -20.20 -13.23
CA ALA A 14 1.42 -19.97 -14.18
C ALA A 14 2.05 -18.57 -14.03
N LEU A 15 1.26 -17.56 -13.64
CA LEU A 15 1.78 -16.23 -13.33
C LEU A 15 2.61 -16.24 -12.06
N VAL A 16 2.17 -16.88 -11.00
CA VAL A 16 2.90 -17.02 -9.73
C VAL A 16 4.19 -17.82 -9.95
N GLU A 17 4.15 -18.91 -10.72
CA GLU A 17 5.36 -19.66 -11.08
C GLU A 17 6.37 -18.79 -11.85
N ARG A 18 5.89 -17.93 -12.76
CA ARG A 18 6.77 -16.99 -13.48
C ARG A 18 7.32 -15.89 -12.56
N LEU A 19 6.53 -15.40 -11.60
CA LEU A 19 6.94 -14.43 -10.59
C LEU A 19 8.11 -15.00 -9.74
N ASN A 20 8.05 -16.29 -9.39
CA ASN A 20 9.08 -16.99 -8.65
C ASN A 20 10.27 -17.42 -9.51
N GLY A 21 10.16 -17.30 -10.82
CA GLY A 21 11.17 -17.74 -11.78
C GLY A 21 12.47 -16.94 -11.74
N SER A 22 13.52 -17.46 -12.39
CA SER A 22 14.85 -16.84 -12.42
C SER A 22 14.99 -15.69 -13.43
N ARG A 23 14.10 -15.60 -14.43
CA ARG A 23 14.20 -14.62 -15.52
C ARG A 23 13.60 -13.29 -15.12
N ARG A 24 14.42 -12.24 -14.98
CA ARG A 24 13.98 -10.87 -14.64
C ARG A 24 12.76 -10.40 -15.44
N ARG A 25 12.82 -10.49 -16.77
CA ARG A 25 11.72 -10.05 -17.64
C ARG A 25 10.42 -10.83 -17.37
N GLY A 26 10.55 -12.16 -17.18
CA GLY A 26 9.38 -12.99 -16.84
C GLY A 26 8.74 -12.60 -15.51
N ARG A 27 9.56 -12.28 -14.49
CA ARG A 27 9.05 -11.78 -13.21
C ARG A 27 8.29 -10.45 -13.35
N GLN A 28 8.86 -9.48 -14.09
CA GLN A 28 8.25 -8.18 -14.29
C GLN A 28 6.93 -8.27 -15.09
N GLU A 29 6.87 -9.09 -16.13
CA GLU A 29 5.66 -9.35 -16.89
C GLU A 29 4.59 -10.00 -16.00
N ALA A 30 4.96 -11.03 -15.22
CA ALA A 30 4.04 -11.70 -14.30
C ALA A 30 3.55 -10.76 -13.20
N ALA A 31 4.44 -9.95 -12.61
CA ALA A 31 4.08 -8.96 -11.60
C ALA A 31 3.03 -7.97 -12.13
N HIS A 32 3.21 -7.49 -13.36
CA HIS A 32 2.24 -6.61 -13.99
C HIS A 32 0.86 -7.26 -14.16
N GLU A 33 0.82 -8.48 -14.71
CA GLU A 33 -0.42 -9.22 -14.91
C GLU A 33 -1.13 -9.51 -13.57
N ILE A 34 -0.38 -9.89 -12.53
CA ILE A 34 -0.90 -10.10 -11.17
C ILE A 34 -1.45 -8.79 -10.57
N ALA A 35 -0.75 -7.67 -10.72
CA ALA A 35 -1.23 -6.38 -10.21
C ALA A 35 -2.53 -5.91 -10.90
N VAL A 36 -2.67 -6.19 -12.20
CA VAL A 36 -3.92 -5.93 -12.94
C VAL A 36 -5.05 -6.83 -12.43
N LEU A 37 -4.77 -8.12 -12.22
CA LEU A 37 -5.73 -9.08 -11.68
C LEU A 37 -6.16 -8.71 -10.25
N ALA A 38 -5.23 -8.30 -9.41
CA ALA A 38 -5.49 -7.89 -8.03
C ALA A 38 -6.52 -6.75 -7.92
N LYS A 39 -6.52 -5.83 -8.88
CA LYS A 39 -7.50 -4.73 -8.93
C LYS A 39 -8.89 -5.20 -9.37
N ALA A 40 -8.96 -6.24 -10.18
CA ALA A 40 -10.21 -6.78 -10.71
C ALA A 40 -10.84 -7.84 -9.78
N ASP A 41 -10.01 -8.72 -9.23
CA ASP A 41 -10.40 -9.83 -8.37
C ASP A 41 -9.32 -10.13 -7.30
N PRO A 42 -9.24 -9.31 -6.23
CA PRO A 42 -8.28 -9.52 -5.17
C PRO A 42 -8.49 -10.84 -4.40
N GLN A 43 -9.72 -11.36 -4.37
CA GLN A 43 -10.05 -12.61 -3.69
C GLN A 43 -9.28 -13.81 -4.27
N SER A 44 -9.05 -13.84 -5.57
CA SER A 44 -8.29 -14.92 -6.22
C SER A 44 -6.84 -15.01 -5.78
N LEU A 45 -6.29 -13.92 -5.25
CA LEU A 45 -4.88 -13.83 -4.82
C LEU A 45 -4.66 -14.17 -3.35
N VAL A 46 -5.71 -14.33 -2.55
CA VAL A 46 -5.58 -14.62 -1.10
C VAL A 46 -4.72 -15.84 -0.83
N THR A 47 -4.85 -16.91 -1.63
CA THR A 47 -4.08 -18.15 -1.45
C THR A 47 -2.62 -18.04 -1.93
N TYR A 48 -2.28 -16.97 -2.63
CA TYR A 48 -0.93 -16.69 -3.14
C TYR A 48 -0.23 -15.53 -2.42
N ALA A 49 -0.81 -15.05 -1.30
CA ALA A 49 -0.29 -13.90 -0.58
C ALA A 49 1.19 -14.06 -0.20
N ASP A 50 1.61 -15.26 0.22
CA ASP A 50 3.00 -15.55 0.58
C ASP A 50 3.94 -15.39 -0.63
N ASP A 51 3.54 -15.83 -1.82
CA ASP A 51 4.33 -15.64 -3.05
C ASP A 51 4.49 -14.15 -3.41
N LEU A 52 3.44 -13.35 -3.20
CA LEU A 52 3.50 -11.90 -3.42
C LEU A 52 4.43 -11.22 -2.40
N VAL A 53 4.41 -11.67 -1.15
CA VAL A 53 5.31 -11.20 -0.09
C VAL A 53 6.77 -11.53 -0.42
N ASP A 54 7.05 -12.77 -0.81
CA ASP A 54 8.41 -13.21 -1.19
C ASP A 54 8.97 -12.40 -2.38
N ALA A 55 8.10 -11.89 -3.24
CA ALA A 55 8.51 -11.07 -4.36
C ALA A 55 8.92 -9.64 -3.97
N LEU A 56 8.68 -9.18 -2.73
CA LEU A 56 9.17 -7.90 -2.22
C LEU A 56 10.70 -7.89 -2.06
N ASP A 57 11.33 -9.05 -1.93
CA ASP A 57 12.80 -9.20 -1.84
C ASP A 57 13.49 -9.15 -3.21
N ARG A 58 12.74 -9.02 -4.31
CA ARG A 58 13.34 -8.98 -5.65
C ARG A 58 14.05 -7.64 -5.89
N PRO A 59 15.17 -7.64 -6.63
CA PRO A 59 15.94 -6.42 -6.89
C PRO A 59 15.23 -5.45 -7.86
N GLU A 60 14.25 -5.91 -8.61
CA GLU A 60 13.54 -5.09 -9.60
C GLU A 60 12.51 -4.19 -8.93
N ALA A 61 12.68 -2.88 -9.04
CA ALA A 61 11.72 -1.90 -8.52
C ALA A 61 10.29 -2.14 -9.05
N GLN A 62 10.15 -2.51 -10.35
CA GLN A 62 8.85 -2.79 -10.94
C GLN A 62 8.16 -3.97 -10.24
N THR A 63 8.85 -5.09 -10.02
CA THR A 63 8.26 -6.25 -9.33
C THR A 63 7.81 -5.85 -7.94
N ARG A 64 8.63 -5.12 -7.17
CA ARG A 64 8.31 -4.73 -5.80
C ARG A 64 7.08 -3.82 -5.71
N TRP A 65 7.04 -2.73 -6.49
CA TRP A 65 5.90 -1.80 -6.38
C TRP A 65 4.59 -2.42 -6.88
N GLU A 66 4.63 -3.28 -7.92
CA GLU A 66 3.43 -3.97 -8.41
C GLU A 66 2.93 -5.01 -7.39
N MET A 67 3.81 -5.70 -6.68
CA MET A 67 3.41 -6.63 -5.62
C MET A 67 2.86 -5.89 -4.39
N LEU A 68 3.43 -4.75 -4.01
CA LEU A 68 2.85 -3.89 -2.96
C LEU A 68 1.45 -3.39 -3.33
N ASP A 69 1.22 -3.00 -4.59
CA ASP A 69 -0.12 -2.64 -5.09
C ASP A 69 -1.10 -3.83 -5.06
N ALA A 70 -0.63 -5.04 -5.41
CA ALA A 70 -1.43 -6.25 -5.34
C ALA A 70 -1.79 -6.59 -3.88
N LEU A 71 -0.82 -6.58 -2.97
CA LEU A 71 -1.03 -6.79 -1.53
C LEU A 71 -1.98 -5.75 -0.93
N THR A 72 -1.90 -4.48 -1.37
CA THR A 72 -2.85 -3.43 -0.97
C THR A 72 -4.29 -3.81 -1.36
N SER A 73 -4.48 -4.36 -2.56
CA SER A 73 -5.80 -4.82 -3.00
C SER A 73 -6.29 -6.02 -2.19
N VAL A 74 -5.42 -7.00 -1.91
CA VAL A 74 -5.74 -8.19 -1.08
C VAL A 74 -6.07 -7.80 0.36
N THR A 75 -5.45 -6.74 0.91
CA THR A 75 -5.74 -6.24 2.26
C THR A 75 -7.23 -5.93 2.45
N SER A 76 -7.91 -5.45 1.43
CA SER A 76 -9.35 -5.14 1.49
C SER A 76 -10.25 -6.39 1.64
N VAL A 77 -9.72 -7.56 1.33
CA VAL A 77 -10.43 -8.83 1.40
C VAL A 77 -10.05 -9.59 2.67
N ASP A 78 -8.75 -9.75 2.92
CA ASP A 78 -8.22 -10.42 4.11
C ASP A 78 -6.86 -9.82 4.50
N ALA A 79 -6.88 -8.94 5.48
CA ALA A 79 -5.67 -8.30 6.00
C ALA A 79 -4.72 -9.28 6.71
N SER A 80 -5.23 -10.43 7.18
CA SER A 80 -4.41 -11.38 7.94
C SER A 80 -3.39 -12.10 7.06
N VAL A 81 -3.73 -12.38 5.79
CA VAL A 81 -2.84 -13.09 4.88
C VAL A 81 -1.70 -12.22 4.34
N VAL A 82 -1.83 -10.89 4.39
CA VAL A 82 -0.79 -9.95 3.94
C VAL A 82 0.10 -9.44 5.07
N ALA A 83 -0.17 -9.83 6.31
CA ALA A 83 0.58 -9.35 7.49
C ALA A 83 2.09 -9.64 7.40
N ALA A 84 2.49 -10.75 6.77
CA ALA A 84 3.89 -11.10 6.54
C ALA A 84 4.62 -10.11 5.60
N GLY A 85 3.88 -9.33 4.80
CA GLY A 85 4.45 -8.31 3.92
C GLY A 85 4.93 -7.04 4.64
N PHE A 86 4.71 -6.94 5.97
CA PHE A 86 5.06 -5.75 6.75
C PHE A 86 6.55 -5.41 6.65
N ASP A 87 7.45 -6.36 6.91
CA ASP A 87 8.91 -6.14 6.91
C ASP A 87 9.43 -5.74 5.52
N GLY A 88 8.93 -6.40 4.47
CA GLY A 88 9.26 -6.06 3.08
C GLY A 88 8.76 -4.68 2.65
N ALA A 89 7.59 -4.27 3.17
CA ALA A 89 7.05 -2.93 2.95
C ALA A 89 7.83 -1.87 3.72
N GLU A 90 8.24 -2.13 4.97
CA GLU A 90 9.12 -1.25 5.74
C GLU A 90 10.44 -1.01 5.01
N ALA A 91 11.11 -2.07 4.56
CA ALA A 91 12.34 -1.96 3.77
C ALA A 91 12.14 -1.17 2.46
N SER A 92 10.98 -1.31 1.82
CA SER A 92 10.62 -0.61 0.59
C SER A 92 10.23 0.86 0.80
N LEU A 93 9.75 1.22 1.99
CA LEU A 93 9.30 2.58 2.33
C LEU A 93 10.43 3.60 2.28
N PHE A 94 11.65 3.17 2.60
CA PHE A 94 12.84 4.03 2.61
C PHE A 94 13.82 3.69 1.48
N ASP A 95 13.33 3.14 0.36
CA ASP A 95 14.14 2.86 -0.82
C ASP A 95 14.65 4.15 -1.48
N ASP A 96 15.95 4.39 -1.43
CA ASP A 96 16.58 5.60 -2.00
C ASP A 96 16.52 5.64 -3.55
N GLY A 97 16.38 4.47 -4.16
CA GLY A 97 16.46 4.32 -5.63
C GLY A 97 15.13 4.52 -6.36
N SER A 98 13.96 4.51 -5.65
CA SER A 98 12.68 4.47 -6.35
C SER A 98 11.52 5.09 -5.56
N ALA A 99 11.12 6.30 -5.97
CA ALA A 99 9.95 7.00 -5.42
C ALA A 99 8.65 6.19 -5.57
N ILE A 100 8.49 5.45 -6.67
CA ILE A 100 7.29 4.63 -6.88
C ILE A 100 7.23 3.43 -5.93
N VAL A 101 8.38 2.84 -5.57
CA VAL A 101 8.44 1.77 -4.57
C VAL A 101 8.10 2.32 -3.18
N ARG A 102 8.66 3.48 -2.80
CA ARG A 102 8.33 4.17 -1.54
C ARG A 102 6.85 4.45 -1.42
N LEU A 103 6.26 5.02 -2.47
CA LEU A 103 4.84 5.35 -2.50
C LEU A 103 3.95 4.10 -2.40
N ALA A 104 4.29 3.03 -3.11
CA ALA A 104 3.55 1.76 -3.05
C ALA A 104 3.63 1.14 -1.63
N ALA A 105 4.80 1.19 -1.00
CA ALA A 105 4.98 0.74 0.37
C ALA A 105 4.17 1.58 1.37
N PHE A 106 4.17 2.90 1.20
CA PHE A 106 3.37 3.80 2.02
C PHE A 106 1.86 3.51 1.90
N LYS A 107 1.37 3.29 0.67
CA LYS A 107 -0.03 2.92 0.40
C LYS A 107 -0.41 1.61 1.06
N PHE A 108 0.43 0.58 0.91
CA PHE A 108 0.22 -0.72 1.53
C PHE A 108 0.16 -0.62 3.06
N LEU A 109 1.17 0.02 3.68
CA LEU A 109 1.22 0.18 5.14
C LEU A 109 0.03 1.00 5.66
N SER A 110 -0.37 2.07 4.95
CA SER A 110 -1.56 2.86 5.31
C SER A 110 -2.84 2.03 5.25
N CYS A 111 -3.02 1.26 4.18
CA CYS A 111 -4.19 0.38 4.02
C CYS A 111 -4.22 -0.72 5.09
N TYR A 112 -3.10 -1.41 5.31
CA TYR A 112 -2.97 -2.44 6.34
C TYR A 112 -3.21 -1.88 7.74
N GLY A 113 -2.59 -0.74 8.06
CA GLY A 113 -2.74 -0.07 9.35
C GLY A 113 -4.17 0.38 9.64
N ALA A 114 -4.95 0.69 8.61
CA ALA A 114 -6.35 1.08 8.73
C ALA A 114 -7.28 -0.06 9.16
N THR A 115 -6.83 -1.32 9.12
CA THR A 115 -7.67 -2.50 9.36
C THR A 115 -7.94 -2.79 10.83
N SER A 116 -7.08 -2.36 11.74
CA SER A 116 -7.25 -2.60 13.18
C SER A 116 -6.39 -1.65 14.03
N GLU A 117 -6.78 -1.46 15.30
CA GLU A 117 -6.01 -0.68 16.26
C GLU A 117 -4.57 -1.18 16.40
N ARG A 118 -4.39 -2.52 16.48
CA ARG A 118 -3.06 -3.14 16.57
C ARG A 118 -2.22 -2.85 15.33
N ALA A 119 -2.80 -2.96 14.15
CA ALA A 119 -2.09 -2.66 12.90
C ALA A 119 -1.73 -1.17 12.82
N SER A 120 -2.64 -0.27 13.25
CA SER A 120 -2.37 1.17 13.27
C SER A 120 -1.20 1.53 14.17
N ASP A 121 -1.11 0.91 15.35
CA ASP A 121 0.01 1.14 16.26
C ASP A 121 1.34 0.64 15.71
N ALA A 122 1.32 -0.45 14.94
CA ALA A 122 2.51 -1.01 14.32
C ALA A 122 3.03 -0.14 13.16
N VAL A 123 2.13 0.35 12.29
CA VAL A 123 2.53 1.12 11.10
C VAL A 123 2.81 2.59 11.40
N TRP A 124 2.18 3.17 12.44
CA TRP A 124 2.22 4.61 12.66
C TRP A 124 3.64 5.18 12.74
N PRO A 125 4.61 4.60 13.48
CA PRO A 125 5.97 5.13 13.51
C PRO A 125 6.61 5.26 12.13
N LEU A 126 6.36 4.30 11.24
CA LEU A 126 6.89 4.29 9.88
C LEU A 126 6.22 5.36 9.01
N LEU A 127 4.90 5.48 9.08
CA LEU A 127 4.16 6.51 8.33
C LEU A 127 4.55 7.91 8.80
N ASP A 128 4.70 8.11 10.10
CA ASP A 128 5.11 9.39 10.69
C ASP A 128 6.51 9.80 10.24
N GLU A 129 7.46 8.86 10.20
CA GLU A 129 8.81 9.10 9.70
C GLU A 129 8.80 9.42 8.21
N ALA A 130 8.06 8.64 7.41
CA ALA A 130 7.99 8.83 5.96
C ALA A 130 7.41 10.20 5.58
N VAL A 131 6.32 10.66 6.22
CA VAL A 131 5.75 11.98 5.93
C VAL A 131 6.68 13.13 6.33
N GLN A 132 7.57 12.92 7.30
CA GLN A 132 8.61 13.90 7.62
C GLN A 132 9.73 13.89 6.60
N CYS A 133 10.22 12.70 6.23
CA CYS A 133 11.33 12.54 5.29
C CYS A 133 10.98 13.06 3.90
N TYR A 134 9.76 12.82 3.43
CA TYR A 134 9.33 13.09 2.06
C TYR A 134 8.41 14.31 1.93
N HIS A 135 8.35 15.16 2.95
CA HIS A 135 7.54 16.38 2.93
C HIS A 135 7.94 17.30 1.78
N GLY A 136 7.01 17.54 0.86
CA GLY A 136 7.21 18.38 -0.31
C GLY A 136 7.81 17.67 -1.52
N ASP A 137 8.12 16.41 -1.44
CA ASP A 137 8.53 15.58 -2.59
C ASP A 137 7.34 15.34 -3.55
N PRO A 138 7.60 14.99 -4.81
CA PRO A 138 6.53 14.77 -5.80
C PRO A 138 5.47 13.76 -5.38
N GLU A 139 5.85 12.69 -4.67
CA GLU A 139 4.95 11.66 -4.15
C GLU A 139 4.15 12.06 -2.90
N TYR A 140 4.49 13.18 -2.26
CA TYR A 140 3.89 13.59 -0.99
C TYR A 140 2.36 13.80 -1.08
N HIS A 141 1.87 14.31 -2.23
CA HIS A 141 0.44 14.42 -2.46
C HIS A 141 -0.28 13.07 -2.29
N ASP A 142 0.22 12.03 -2.92
CA ASP A 142 -0.39 10.70 -2.89
C ASP A 142 -0.20 10.01 -1.54
N MET A 143 0.86 10.34 -0.81
CA MET A 143 1.02 9.95 0.59
C MET A 143 -0.07 10.56 1.47
N LEU A 144 -0.39 11.84 1.30
CA LEU A 144 -1.50 12.48 2.05
C LEU A 144 -2.87 11.88 1.70
N VAL A 145 -3.11 11.50 0.43
CA VAL A 145 -4.31 10.75 0.04
C VAL A 145 -4.40 9.44 0.83
N SER A 146 -3.31 8.68 0.91
CA SER A 146 -3.25 7.42 1.65
C SER A 146 -3.40 7.62 3.16
N MET A 147 -2.85 8.72 3.71
CA MET A 147 -3.05 9.10 5.11
C MET A 147 -4.50 9.43 5.44
N LEU A 148 -5.23 10.03 4.50
CA LEU A 148 -6.66 10.32 4.69
C LEU A 148 -7.47 9.01 4.77
N GLU A 149 -7.16 8.03 3.92
CA GLU A 149 -7.78 6.70 4.01
C GLU A 149 -7.40 5.99 5.31
N PHE A 150 -6.14 6.06 5.74
CA PHE A 150 -5.71 5.56 7.04
C PHE A 150 -6.51 6.20 8.19
N ALA A 151 -6.68 7.54 8.18
CA ALA A 151 -7.43 8.27 9.21
C ALA A 151 -8.89 7.84 9.35
N ARG A 152 -9.48 7.30 8.28
CA ARG A 152 -10.86 6.77 8.24
C ARG A 152 -10.98 5.34 8.74
N GLY A 153 -9.86 4.68 8.98
CA GLY A 153 -9.81 3.27 9.40
C GLY A 153 -10.01 3.05 10.90
N SER A 154 -9.81 1.80 11.30
CA SER A 154 -9.93 1.32 12.69
C SER A 154 -8.65 1.60 13.47
N LEU A 155 -8.36 2.88 13.74
CA LEU A 155 -7.15 3.29 14.46
C LEU A 155 -7.32 3.18 15.98
N SER A 156 -6.21 2.92 16.70
CA SER A 156 -6.13 3.12 18.14
C SER A 156 -6.25 4.61 18.49
N GLU A 157 -6.67 4.91 19.73
CA GLU A 157 -6.68 6.28 20.24
C GLU A 157 -5.29 6.92 20.16
N LYS A 158 -4.25 6.17 20.50
CA LYS A 158 -2.85 6.61 20.43
C LYS A 158 -2.45 7.02 19.00
N SER A 159 -2.75 6.18 18.02
CA SER A 159 -2.44 6.47 16.61
C SER A 159 -3.25 7.65 16.07
N ARG A 160 -4.53 7.79 16.47
CA ARG A 160 -5.37 8.94 16.12
C ARG A 160 -4.80 10.24 16.67
N ASP A 161 -4.43 10.26 17.96
CA ASP A 161 -3.86 11.45 18.60
C ASP A 161 -2.56 11.88 17.96
N ALA A 162 -1.68 10.91 17.66
CA ALA A 162 -0.41 11.16 17.02
C ALA A 162 -0.58 11.67 15.59
N LEU A 163 -1.51 11.09 14.82
CA LEU A 163 -1.84 11.55 13.47
C LEU A 163 -2.40 12.98 13.49
N ALA A 164 -3.35 13.28 14.40
CA ALA A 164 -3.90 14.62 14.55
C ALA A 164 -2.82 15.65 14.88
N ALA A 165 -1.91 15.31 15.80
CA ALA A 165 -0.79 16.18 16.15
C ALA A 165 0.18 16.40 14.98
N ARG A 166 0.43 15.36 14.15
CA ARG A 166 1.30 15.45 12.98
C ARG A 166 0.79 16.44 11.94
N VAL A 167 -0.51 16.42 11.65
CA VAL A 167 -1.09 17.26 10.59
C VAL A 167 -1.54 18.64 11.07
N ALA A 168 -1.54 18.91 12.38
CA ALA A 168 -2.10 20.12 12.97
C ALA A 168 -1.51 21.41 12.39
N PHE A 169 -0.18 21.49 12.28
CA PHE A 169 0.49 22.67 11.75
C PHE A 169 0.12 22.93 10.28
N ASP A 170 0.13 21.89 9.46
CA ASP A 170 -0.18 22.01 8.04
C ASP A 170 -1.67 22.29 7.79
N ALA A 171 -2.56 21.77 8.64
CA ALA A 171 -3.99 22.10 8.60
C ALA A 171 -4.25 23.58 8.91
N GLU A 172 -3.49 24.19 9.85
CA GLU A 172 -3.63 25.60 10.21
C GLU A 172 -2.90 26.52 9.22
N SER A 173 -1.62 26.26 8.98
CA SER A 173 -0.67 27.17 8.35
C SER A 173 -0.16 26.71 6.97
N GLY A 174 -0.46 25.49 6.54
CA GLY A 174 -0.08 24.95 5.25
C GLY A 174 -0.70 25.69 4.06
N ARG A 175 -0.30 25.30 2.84
CA ARG A 175 -0.80 25.91 1.60
C ARG A 175 -1.19 24.85 0.57
N GLY A 176 -2.07 25.19 -0.34
CA GLY A 176 -2.48 24.35 -1.45
C GLY A 176 -3.03 22.99 -0.97
N TYR A 177 -2.62 21.91 -1.64
CA TYR A 177 -3.08 20.55 -1.33
C TYR A 177 -2.64 20.09 0.07
N ILE A 178 -1.48 20.52 0.55
CA ILE A 178 -0.99 20.17 1.89
C ILE A 178 -2.01 20.60 2.95
N LYS A 179 -2.43 21.86 2.90
CA LYS A 179 -3.45 22.37 3.83
C LYS A 179 -4.79 21.65 3.68
N ALA A 180 -5.23 21.43 2.43
CA ALA A 180 -6.51 20.79 2.16
C ALA A 180 -6.56 19.38 2.76
N TYR A 181 -5.61 18.51 2.42
CA TYR A 181 -5.56 17.15 2.94
C TYR A 181 -5.31 17.09 4.45
N SER A 182 -4.42 17.93 4.99
CA SER A 182 -4.19 17.97 6.44
C SER A 182 -5.46 18.36 7.21
N THR A 183 -6.25 19.29 6.67
CA THR A 183 -7.56 19.66 7.25
C THR A 183 -8.55 18.49 7.19
N GLU A 184 -8.62 17.79 6.06
CA GLU A 184 -9.50 16.63 5.90
C GLU A 184 -9.10 15.46 6.81
N ILE A 185 -7.80 15.20 6.95
CA ILE A 185 -7.27 14.17 7.86
C ILE A 185 -7.64 14.51 9.32
N ALA A 186 -7.42 15.76 9.74
CA ALA A 186 -7.79 16.19 11.09
C ALA A 186 -9.31 16.05 11.35
N ALA A 187 -10.14 16.40 10.36
CA ALA A 187 -11.59 16.22 10.43
C ALA A 187 -12.00 14.74 10.52
N ALA A 188 -11.36 13.85 9.73
CA ALA A 188 -11.63 12.42 9.76
C ALA A 188 -11.29 11.81 11.13
N VAL A 189 -10.15 12.17 11.72
CA VAL A 189 -9.76 11.75 13.07
C VAL A 189 -10.76 12.22 14.11
N SER A 190 -11.24 13.48 14.02
CA SER A 190 -12.22 14.02 14.97
C SER A 190 -13.57 13.32 14.87
N ALA A 191 -14.06 13.07 13.66
CA ALA A 191 -15.34 12.38 13.43
C ALA A 191 -15.34 10.93 13.97
N ALA A 192 -14.19 10.25 13.91
CA ALA A 192 -14.05 8.88 14.44
C ALA A 192 -14.07 8.81 15.98
N ARG A 193 -13.93 9.93 16.70
CA ARG A 193 -14.05 10.01 18.17
C ARG A 193 -15.50 10.15 18.67
N GLU A 194 -16.39 10.54 17.78
CA GLU A 194 -17.79 10.80 18.11
C GLU A 194 -18.69 9.56 17.90
N GLN A 195 -18.13 8.46 17.34
CA GLN A 195 -18.83 7.18 17.09
C GLN A 195 -18.54 6.16 18.18
#